data_0073f4e2180ec7b95ce7a43c372077e6
#
_entry.id   0073f4e2180ec7b95ce7a43c372077e6
#
_cell.length_a   1.000
_cell.length_b   1.000
_cell.length_c   1.000
_cell.angle_alpha   90.00
_cell.angle_beta   90.00
_cell.angle_gamma   90.00
#
_symmetry.space_group_name_H-M   'P 1'
#
loop_
_entity.id
_entity.type
_entity.pdbx_description
1 polymer ?
#
loop_
_entity_poly.entity_id
_entity_poly.type
_entity_poly.pdbx_seq_one_letter_code
_entity_poly.pdbx_strand_id
1 'polypeptide(L)'
;MRAVVQRVSRARVLVENQVAGEIGAGLVVLVAVGRDDTPATAATMARRVLQLRIFNDEQGKMNRSVLDTGGAVLAVSQFTLYGDVRGQRRPSFMDAAPPDKGEELYEEFVRALRMTPGLRVETGVFQAHMSVELTNDGPVTILLDSGNLF
;
A
#
# COMPACT_ATOMS: atom_id res chain seq x y z
N MET A 1 0.45 -11.03 4.24
CA MET A 1 0.23 -9.75 3.51
C MET A 1 1.55 -9.01 3.38
N ARG A 2 1.79 -8.47 2.21
CA ARG A 2 2.98 -7.64 1.94
C ARG A 2 2.56 -6.26 1.51
N ALA A 3 3.35 -5.26 1.88
CA ALA A 3 3.14 -3.89 1.43
C ALA A 3 4.48 -3.23 1.06
N VAL A 4 4.43 -2.44 0.00
CA VAL A 4 5.50 -1.49 -0.35
C VAL A 4 4.92 -0.10 -0.14
N VAL A 5 5.51 0.63 0.79
CA VAL A 5 5.06 1.96 1.20
C VAL A 5 6.05 3.00 0.67
N GLN A 6 5.56 3.95 -0.10
CA GLN A 6 6.38 5.03 -0.65
C GLN A 6 5.85 6.39 -0.20
N ARG A 7 6.72 7.20 0.36
CA ARG A 7 6.40 8.58 0.69
C ARG A 7 6.36 9.41 -0.60
N VAL A 8 5.27 10.15 -0.80
CA VAL A 8 5.06 10.89 -2.04
C VAL A 8 4.67 12.33 -1.78
N SER A 9 5.00 13.21 -2.73
CA SER A 9 4.46 14.57 -2.79
C SER A 9 3.15 14.62 -3.57
N ARG A 10 2.93 13.67 -4.48
CA ARG A 10 1.70 13.47 -5.23
C ARG A 10 1.69 12.06 -5.84
N ALA A 11 0.51 11.54 -6.06
CA ALA A 11 0.34 10.28 -6.78
C ALA A 11 -1.08 10.16 -7.34
N ARG A 12 -1.24 9.39 -8.40
CA ARG A 12 -2.55 9.06 -8.97
C ARG A 12 -2.55 7.71 -9.67
N VAL A 13 -3.72 7.13 -9.74
CA VAL A 13 -3.98 5.91 -10.53
C VAL A 13 -4.89 6.26 -11.68
N LEU A 14 -4.50 5.84 -12.88
CA LEU A 14 -5.31 5.99 -14.10
C LEU A 14 -5.77 4.61 -14.58
N VAL A 15 -7.04 4.52 -14.92
CA VAL A 15 -7.64 3.37 -15.59
C VAL A 15 -8.30 3.90 -16.87
N GLU A 16 -7.91 3.38 -18.03
CA GLU A 16 -8.40 3.85 -19.33
C GLU A 16 -8.27 5.37 -19.48
N ASN A 17 -7.12 5.92 -19.07
CA ASN A 17 -6.80 7.34 -19.08
C ASN A 17 -7.69 8.23 -18.18
N GLN A 18 -8.45 7.63 -17.29
CA GLN A 18 -9.26 8.36 -16.31
C GLN A 18 -8.70 8.16 -14.90
N VAL A 19 -8.69 9.23 -14.10
CA VAL A 19 -8.21 9.18 -12.73
C VAL A 19 -9.20 8.40 -11.87
N ALA A 20 -8.74 7.25 -11.34
CA ALA A 20 -9.51 6.44 -10.39
C ALA A 20 -9.30 6.91 -8.94
N GLY A 21 -8.10 7.36 -8.61
CA GLY A 21 -7.75 7.89 -7.29
C GLY A 21 -6.53 8.80 -7.40
N GLU A 22 -6.50 9.84 -6.57
CA GLU A 22 -5.43 10.84 -6.59
C GLU A 22 -5.21 11.42 -5.19
N ILE A 23 -3.95 11.61 -4.82
CA ILE A 23 -3.56 12.27 -3.57
C ILE A 23 -2.46 13.30 -3.82
N GLY A 24 -2.37 14.27 -2.91
CA GLY A 24 -1.18 15.11 -2.75
C GLY A 24 -0.13 14.42 -1.88
N ALA A 25 0.44 15.15 -0.93
CA ALA A 25 1.43 14.59 -0.01
C ALA A 25 0.85 13.44 0.83
N GLY A 26 1.62 12.40 1.00
CA GLY A 26 1.21 11.24 1.78
C GLY A 26 1.96 9.98 1.41
N LEU A 27 1.25 8.86 1.37
CA LEU A 27 1.80 7.53 1.10
C LEU A 27 1.08 6.85 -0.07
N VAL A 28 1.84 6.29 -0.99
CA VAL A 28 1.36 5.23 -1.88
C VAL A 28 1.66 3.91 -1.20
N VAL A 29 0.66 3.04 -1.12
CA VAL A 29 0.79 1.71 -0.54
C VAL A 29 0.39 0.68 -1.58
N LEU A 30 1.38 -0.03 -2.11
CA LEU A 30 1.15 -1.21 -2.92
C LEU A 30 0.97 -2.38 -1.96
N VAL A 31 -0.18 -3.05 -1.99
CA VAL A 31 -0.50 -4.10 -1.03
C VAL A 31 -0.92 -5.39 -1.72
N ALA A 32 -0.38 -6.51 -1.24
CA ALA A 32 -0.69 -7.85 -1.73
C ALA A 32 -1.19 -8.74 -0.60
N VAL A 33 -2.24 -9.49 -0.89
CA VAL A 33 -2.81 -10.47 0.02
C VAL A 33 -2.15 -11.82 -0.23
N GLY A 34 -1.66 -12.45 0.83
CA GLY A 34 -1.10 -13.79 0.80
C GLY A 34 -2.17 -14.85 1.02
N ARG A 35 -1.82 -16.08 0.65
CA ARG A 35 -2.72 -17.22 0.72
C ARG A 35 -3.30 -17.47 2.11
N ASP A 36 -2.48 -17.27 3.17
CA ASP A 36 -2.84 -17.58 4.55
C ASP A 36 -3.29 -16.35 5.34
N ASP A 37 -3.43 -15.20 4.70
CA ASP A 37 -3.87 -13.97 5.37
C ASP A 37 -5.33 -14.06 5.83
N THR A 38 -5.63 -13.29 6.85
CA THR A 38 -6.96 -13.20 7.50
C THR A 38 -7.39 -11.74 7.59
N PRO A 39 -8.67 -11.45 7.90
CA PRO A 39 -9.10 -10.07 8.17
C PRO A 39 -8.27 -9.38 9.25
N ALA A 40 -7.84 -10.10 10.28
CA ALA A 40 -6.96 -9.57 11.33
C ALA A 40 -5.59 -9.17 10.77
N THR A 41 -5.07 -9.92 9.78
CA THR A 41 -3.83 -9.58 9.09
C THR A 41 -3.98 -8.22 8.37
N ALA A 42 -5.08 -8.02 7.67
CA ALA A 42 -5.37 -6.77 6.96
C ALA A 42 -5.44 -5.57 7.91
N ALA A 43 -6.17 -5.70 9.01
CA ALA A 43 -6.29 -4.65 10.01
C ALA A 43 -4.93 -4.31 10.66
N THR A 44 -4.13 -5.33 10.95
CA THR A 44 -2.78 -5.13 11.51
C THR A 44 -1.85 -4.44 10.51
N MET A 45 -1.92 -4.82 9.24
CA MET A 45 -1.11 -4.18 8.20
C MET A 45 -1.48 -2.70 8.04
N ALA A 46 -2.78 -2.38 8.02
CA ALA A 46 -3.24 -0.99 7.95
C ALA A 46 -2.69 -0.16 9.11
N ARG A 47 -2.76 -0.69 10.32
CA ARG A 47 -2.20 -0.03 11.51
C ARG A 47 -0.69 0.18 11.38
N ARG A 48 0.07 -0.83 10.92
CA ARG A 48 1.52 -0.71 10.72
C ARG A 48 1.85 0.40 9.73
N VAL A 49 1.11 0.49 8.61
CA VAL A 49 1.30 1.56 7.62
C VAL A 49 1.08 2.94 8.25
N LEU A 50 -0.02 3.11 8.99
CA LEU A 50 -0.35 4.40 9.61
C LEU A 50 0.64 4.83 10.69
N GLN A 51 1.30 3.86 11.33
CA GLN A 51 2.27 4.11 12.41
C GLN A 51 3.70 4.34 11.92
N LEU A 52 3.98 4.15 10.62
CA LEU A 52 5.31 4.43 10.08
C LEU A 52 5.68 5.89 10.30
N ARG A 53 6.84 6.10 10.91
CA ARG A 53 7.35 7.43 11.24
C ARG A 53 8.41 7.84 10.21
N ILE A 54 7.98 8.05 8.97
CA ILE A 54 8.84 8.30 7.83
C ILE A 54 8.70 9.70 7.24
N PHE A 55 7.98 10.58 7.92
CA PHE A 55 7.92 11.99 7.58
C PHE A 55 8.84 12.78 8.50
N ASN A 56 9.49 13.79 7.96
CA ASN A 56 10.47 14.57 8.69
C ASN A 56 9.80 15.45 9.74
N ASP A 57 10.43 15.54 10.91
CA ASP A 57 10.11 16.51 11.93
C ASP A 57 10.80 17.86 11.63
N GLU A 58 10.67 18.82 12.56
CA GLU A 58 11.25 20.16 12.43
C GLU A 58 12.78 20.14 12.39
N GLN A 59 13.41 19.04 12.84
CA GLN A 59 14.86 18.84 12.83
C GLN A 59 15.33 18.05 11.61
N GLY A 60 14.44 17.73 10.68
CA GLY A 60 14.75 16.95 9.48
C GLY A 60 14.89 15.44 9.72
N LYS A 61 14.47 14.93 10.89
CA LYS A 61 14.52 13.50 11.22
C LYS A 61 13.20 12.83 10.92
N MET A 62 13.23 11.59 10.42
CA MET A 62 12.05 10.75 10.22
C MET A 62 11.42 10.40 11.56
N ASN A 63 10.39 11.10 11.96
CA ASN A 63 9.79 10.99 13.27
C ASN A 63 8.27 11.12 13.29
N ARG A 64 7.67 11.60 12.21
CA ARG A 64 6.23 11.84 12.11
C ARG A 64 5.57 10.81 11.20
N SER A 65 4.36 10.40 11.55
CA SER A 65 3.52 9.53 10.73
C SER A 65 2.72 10.33 9.69
N VAL A 66 2.06 9.63 8.77
CA VAL A 66 1.14 10.25 7.82
C VAL A 66 -0.02 10.96 8.54
N LEU A 67 -0.44 10.43 9.69
CA LEU A 67 -1.50 11.05 10.51
C LEU A 67 -1.01 12.37 11.13
N ASP A 68 0.23 12.40 11.61
CA ASP A 68 0.82 13.62 12.19
C ASP A 68 0.94 14.75 11.17
N THR A 69 1.17 14.42 9.90
CA THR A 69 1.34 15.39 8.83
C THR A 69 0.03 15.82 8.16
N GLY A 70 -1.07 15.15 8.45
CA GLY A 70 -2.33 15.36 7.73
C GLY A 70 -2.30 14.88 6.27
N GLY A 71 -1.38 13.98 5.95
CA GLY A 71 -1.25 13.41 4.61
C GLY A 71 -2.36 12.42 4.26
N ALA A 72 -2.38 12.00 3.01
CA ALA A 72 -3.35 11.04 2.47
C ALA A 72 -2.68 9.69 2.17
N VAL A 73 -3.49 8.67 1.94
CA VAL A 73 -3.03 7.33 1.51
C VAL A 73 -3.71 6.95 0.20
N LEU A 74 -2.92 6.53 -0.77
CA LEU A 74 -3.40 5.90 -2.00
C LEU A 74 -3.02 4.41 -1.95
N ALA A 75 -4.03 3.56 -1.74
CA ALA A 75 -3.86 2.12 -1.64
C ALA A 75 -4.13 1.45 -2.99
N VAL A 76 -3.17 0.67 -3.47
CA VAL A 76 -3.25 -0.03 -4.76
C VAL A 76 -3.00 -1.52 -4.54
N SER A 77 -3.91 -2.36 -5.01
CA SER A 77 -3.73 -3.81 -4.98
C SER A 77 -2.60 -4.21 -5.94
N GLN A 78 -1.65 -5.02 -5.46
CA GLN A 78 -0.44 -5.41 -6.18
C GLN A 78 -0.04 -6.85 -5.85
N PHE A 79 -0.76 -7.85 -6.38
CA PHE A 79 -0.50 -9.25 -6.05
C PHE A 79 0.90 -9.71 -6.46
N THR A 80 1.52 -9.04 -7.45
CA THR A 80 2.86 -9.38 -7.93
C THR A 80 3.97 -9.19 -6.89
N LEU A 81 3.67 -8.58 -5.73
CA LEU A 81 4.59 -8.56 -4.58
C LEU A 81 4.86 -9.97 -4.04
N TYR A 82 4.04 -10.96 -4.38
CA TYR A 82 4.26 -12.37 -4.10
C TYR A 82 4.98 -13.11 -5.24
N GLY A 83 5.45 -12.40 -6.25
CA GLY A 83 6.21 -12.99 -7.34
C GLY A 83 7.50 -13.64 -6.85
N ASP A 84 7.62 -14.96 -7.03
CA ASP A 84 8.81 -15.71 -6.67
C ASP A 84 9.63 -16.01 -7.94
N VAL A 85 10.84 -15.50 -7.99
CA VAL A 85 11.78 -15.68 -9.11
C VAL A 85 13.02 -16.50 -8.72
N ARG A 86 13.00 -17.14 -7.54
CA ARG A 86 14.12 -17.97 -7.09
C ARG A 86 14.27 -19.17 -8.01
N GLY A 87 15.44 -19.30 -8.62
CA GLY A 87 15.74 -20.39 -9.54
C GLY A 87 15.05 -20.32 -10.90
N GLN A 88 14.33 -19.25 -11.22
CA GLN A 88 13.62 -19.09 -12.48
C GLN A 88 13.47 -17.61 -12.85
N ARG A 89 13.22 -17.35 -14.14
CA ARG A 89 13.07 -15.98 -14.64
C ARG A 89 11.62 -15.55 -14.80
N ARG A 90 10.71 -16.51 -14.94
CA ARG A 90 9.26 -16.25 -14.97
C ARG A 90 8.74 -16.34 -13.52
N PRO A 91 8.13 -15.29 -12.97
CA PRO A 91 7.66 -15.31 -11.60
C PRO A 91 6.53 -16.32 -11.38
N SER A 92 6.59 -17.03 -10.25
CA SER A 92 5.48 -17.82 -9.72
C SER A 92 4.72 -16.96 -8.70
N PHE A 93 3.39 -17.07 -8.72
CA PHE A 93 2.51 -16.32 -7.80
C PHE A 93 1.71 -17.26 -6.88
N MET A 94 2.27 -18.44 -6.59
CA MET A 94 1.56 -19.46 -5.80
C MET A 94 1.28 -19.02 -4.36
N ASP A 95 2.07 -18.13 -3.82
CA ASP A 95 1.88 -17.61 -2.44
C ASP A 95 0.87 -16.46 -2.35
N ALA A 96 0.45 -15.91 -3.48
CA ALA A 96 -0.62 -14.92 -3.53
C ALA A 96 -1.98 -15.59 -3.25
N ALA A 97 -2.88 -14.86 -2.57
CA ALA A 97 -4.26 -15.29 -2.42
C ALA A 97 -4.97 -15.41 -3.78
N PRO A 98 -5.93 -16.34 -3.92
CA PRO A 98 -6.79 -16.34 -5.09
C PRO A 98 -7.59 -15.02 -5.18
N PRO A 99 -8.03 -14.63 -6.40
CA PRO A 99 -8.63 -13.31 -6.63
C PRO A 99 -9.76 -12.92 -5.67
N ASP A 100 -10.68 -13.83 -5.37
CA ASP A 100 -11.81 -13.53 -4.47
C ASP A 100 -11.35 -13.17 -3.06
N LYS A 101 -10.46 -13.97 -2.49
CA LYS A 101 -9.87 -13.70 -1.18
C LYS A 101 -8.98 -12.46 -1.22
N GLY A 102 -8.24 -12.28 -2.31
CA GLY A 102 -7.39 -11.12 -2.53
C GLY A 102 -8.20 -9.83 -2.48
N GLU A 103 -9.32 -9.77 -3.19
CA GLU A 103 -10.21 -8.61 -3.20
C GLU A 103 -10.83 -8.36 -1.82
N GLU A 104 -11.37 -9.40 -1.18
CA GLU A 104 -11.99 -9.31 0.15
C GLU A 104 -11.03 -8.71 1.17
N LEU A 105 -9.81 -9.23 1.27
CA LEU A 105 -8.85 -8.78 2.27
C LEU A 105 -8.16 -7.46 1.90
N TYR A 106 -8.05 -7.14 0.62
CA TYR A 106 -7.66 -5.81 0.17
C TYR A 106 -8.71 -4.78 0.62
N GLU A 107 -9.99 -5.07 0.43
CA GLU A 107 -11.07 -4.18 0.89
C GLU A 107 -11.10 -4.04 2.41
N GLU A 108 -10.81 -5.10 3.16
CA GLU A 108 -10.64 -5.02 4.62
C GLU A 108 -9.50 -4.09 5.02
N PHE A 109 -8.37 -4.18 4.31
CA PHE A 109 -7.24 -3.26 4.52
C PHE A 109 -7.65 -1.81 4.28
N VAL A 110 -8.32 -1.53 3.16
CA VAL A 110 -8.81 -0.18 2.82
C VAL A 110 -9.84 0.31 3.85
N ARG A 111 -10.75 -0.56 4.27
CA ARG A 111 -11.75 -0.23 5.30
C ARG A 111 -11.07 0.17 6.60
N ALA A 112 -10.06 -0.59 7.03
CA ALA A 112 -9.30 -0.28 8.25
C ALA A 112 -8.62 1.09 8.17
N LEU A 113 -8.06 1.45 7.01
CA LEU A 113 -7.52 2.79 6.78
C LEU A 113 -8.60 3.86 6.90
N ARG A 114 -9.76 3.64 6.27
CA ARG A 114 -10.89 4.59 6.23
C ARG A 114 -11.57 4.78 7.58
N MET A 115 -11.41 3.86 8.51
CA MET A 115 -11.91 4.02 9.88
C MET A 115 -11.12 5.05 10.69
N THR A 116 -9.98 5.51 10.19
CA THR A 116 -9.17 6.52 10.85
C THR A 116 -9.74 7.92 10.61
N PRO A 117 -10.19 8.63 11.65
CA PRO A 117 -10.78 9.96 11.49
C PRO A 117 -9.79 10.93 10.84
N GLY A 118 -10.28 11.72 9.86
CA GLY A 118 -9.51 12.77 9.19
C GLY A 118 -8.51 12.27 8.14
N LEU A 119 -8.34 10.96 7.97
CA LEU A 119 -7.46 10.42 6.93
C LEU A 119 -8.20 10.33 5.59
N ARG A 120 -7.66 10.97 4.56
CA ARG A 120 -8.10 10.78 3.19
C ARG A 120 -7.49 9.51 2.63
N VAL A 121 -8.33 8.58 2.16
CA VAL A 121 -7.94 7.33 1.54
C VAL A 121 -8.52 7.24 0.14
N GLU A 122 -7.63 7.11 -0.84
CA GLU A 122 -7.99 6.88 -2.23
C GLU A 122 -7.49 5.51 -2.66
N THR A 123 -8.08 4.96 -3.72
CA THR A 123 -7.75 3.62 -4.20
C THR A 123 -7.61 3.58 -5.71
N GLY A 124 -6.96 2.54 -6.23
CA GLY A 124 -7.10 2.11 -7.61
C GLY A 124 -8.37 1.27 -7.79
N VAL A 125 -8.40 0.47 -8.85
CA VAL A 125 -9.49 -0.45 -9.17
C VAL A 125 -8.94 -1.87 -9.17
N PHE A 126 -9.48 -2.73 -8.32
CA PHE A 126 -9.02 -4.12 -8.18
C PHE A 126 -9.11 -4.86 -9.52
N GLN A 127 -8.05 -5.58 -9.89
CA GLN A 127 -7.88 -6.33 -11.14
C GLN A 127 -7.84 -5.50 -12.43
N ALA A 128 -8.00 -4.20 -12.38
CA ALA A 128 -7.88 -3.37 -13.58
C ALA A 128 -6.41 -3.24 -14.01
N HIS A 129 -6.21 -2.96 -15.29
CA HIS A 129 -4.92 -2.49 -15.77
C HIS A 129 -4.79 -1.01 -15.39
N MET A 130 -3.80 -0.70 -14.57
CA MET A 130 -3.63 0.64 -14.00
C MET A 130 -2.29 1.24 -14.39
N SER A 131 -2.30 2.56 -14.65
CA SER A 131 -1.08 3.36 -14.64
C SER A 131 -0.97 4.02 -13.28
N VAL A 132 0.06 3.67 -12.52
CA VAL A 132 0.34 4.27 -11.21
C VAL A 132 1.43 5.31 -11.39
N GLU A 133 1.07 6.58 -11.24
CA GLU A 133 1.99 7.71 -11.34
C GLU A 133 2.26 8.26 -9.95
N LEU A 134 3.53 8.42 -9.60
CA LEU A 134 3.88 8.99 -8.31
C LEU A 134 5.19 9.77 -8.39
N THR A 135 5.30 10.76 -7.52
CA THR A 135 6.57 11.42 -7.24
C THR A 135 7.02 11.01 -5.84
N ASN A 136 8.00 10.11 -5.77
CA ASN A 136 8.57 9.70 -4.50
C ASN A 136 9.37 10.87 -3.92
N ASP A 137 9.00 11.25 -2.70
CA ASP A 137 9.64 12.34 -1.98
C ASP A 137 10.72 11.79 -1.06
N GLY A 138 11.97 11.89 -1.55
CA GLY A 138 13.08 11.41 -0.76
C GLY A 138 14.27 10.93 -1.56
N PRO A 139 14.30 9.76 -2.19
CA PRO A 139 13.25 8.71 -2.18
C PRO A 139 13.15 7.99 -0.83
N VAL A 140 11.93 7.61 -0.48
CA VAL A 140 11.64 6.80 0.72
C VAL A 140 10.70 5.67 0.34
N THR A 141 11.16 4.44 0.55
CA THR A 141 10.41 3.22 0.25
C THR A 141 10.65 2.21 1.36
N ILE A 142 9.58 1.73 1.97
CA ILE A 142 9.60 0.79 3.10
C ILE A 142 8.86 -0.49 2.70
N LEU A 143 9.45 -1.62 3.02
CA LEU A 143 8.85 -2.94 2.82
C LEU A 143 8.26 -3.46 4.13
N LEU A 144 7.02 -3.95 4.07
CA LEU A 144 6.35 -4.59 5.19
C LEU A 144 5.87 -5.98 4.79
N ASP A 145 6.04 -6.94 5.70
CA ASP A 145 5.51 -8.31 5.56
C ASP A 145 4.87 -8.73 6.87
N SER A 146 3.67 -9.28 6.81
CA SER A 146 2.95 -9.74 8.01
C SER A 146 3.61 -10.97 8.66
N GLY A 147 4.37 -11.74 7.89
CA GLY A 147 5.16 -12.86 8.35
C GLY A 147 6.57 -12.49 8.80
N ASN A 148 6.88 -11.18 8.85
CA ASN A 148 8.19 -10.66 9.25
C ASN A 148 9.35 -11.22 8.41
N LEU A 149 9.14 -11.37 7.10
CA LEU A 149 10.17 -11.81 6.17
C LEU A 149 11.30 -10.78 6.05
N PHE A 150 10.95 -9.52 6.22
CA PHE A 150 11.87 -8.38 6.20
C PHE A 150 11.39 -7.26 7.11
#